data_dc9b1d1fd3ae0d11b6c84f87c078b341
#
_entry.id   dc9b1d1fd3ae0d11b6c84f87c078b341
#
_cell.length_a   1.000
_cell.length_b   1.000
_cell.length_c   1.000
_cell.angle_alpha   90.00
_cell.angle_beta   90.00
_cell.angle_gamma   90.00
#
_symmetry.space_group_name_H-M   'P 1'
#
loop_
_entity.id
_entity.type
_entity.pdbx_description
1 polymer ?
#
loop_
_entity_poly.entity_id
_entity_poly.type
_entity_poly.pdbx_seq_one_letter_code
_entity_poly.pdbx_strand_id
1 'polypeptide(L)'
;MKILIFGGTTEGRNLSLALASEGADVTVSVVSELGTEELKQYTGADNLTIAEGPKDVDDICSMLEGVDLCVDATHPYAVIVTDNIRQAAERTGVELLRVTRAEADETACSDAGIIIAADPADAAEKAKALGGRVLLTTGSKDLPTYGKLLDPELLYPRVLPLSQSIEACENAGIPHRNIIAIQGPFSEELNKAIINEYNITVLITKESGKAGGFGEKIRACQSCGIPAIVIARPEEEGLTYEEVLALCREKMK
;
A
#
# COMPACT_ATOMS: atom_id res chain seq x y z
N MET A 1 -16.55 13.52 19.88
CA MET A 1 -15.10 13.40 19.61
C MET A 1 -14.86 13.50 18.12
N LYS A 2 -13.96 14.38 17.71
CA LYS A 2 -13.58 14.56 16.30
C LYS A 2 -12.28 13.81 16.01
N ILE A 3 -12.32 12.93 15.02
CA ILE A 3 -11.19 12.06 14.69
C ILE A 3 -10.82 12.26 13.22
N LEU A 4 -9.55 12.58 12.95
CA LEU A 4 -8.99 12.58 11.59
C LEU A 4 -8.23 11.30 11.35
N ILE A 5 -8.62 10.55 10.31
CA ILE A 5 -7.99 9.27 9.95
C ILE A 5 -7.36 9.42 8.56
N PHE A 6 -6.06 9.23 8.46
CA PHE A 6 -5.38 9.07 7.18
C PHE A 6 -5.51 7.61 6.73
N GLY A 7 -6.32 7.38 5.71
CA GLY A 7 -6.73 6.07 5.24
C GLY A 7 -5.96 5.61 3.99
N GLY A 8 -6.60 4.75 3.21
CA GLY A 8 -6.03 4.12 2.01
C GLY A 8 -5.67 2.65 2.23
N THR A 9 -6.06 2.10 3.37
CA THR A 9 -5.91 0.68 3.73
C THR A 9 -7.25 0.12 4.17
N THR A 10 -7.37 -1.21 4.19
CA THR A 10 -8.55 -1.90 4.72
C THR A 10 -8.77 -1.58 6.20
N GLU A 11 -7.67 -1.49 6.97
CA GLU A 11 -7.70 -1.16 8.40
C GLU A 11 -8.22 0.26 8.62
N GLY A 12 -7.72 1.25 7.87
CA GLY A 12 -8.18 2.64 7.95
C GLY A 12 -9.66 2.78 7.59
N ARG A 13 -10.12 2.09 6.54
CA ARG A 13 -11.53 2.06 6.16
C ARG A 13 -12.40 1.45 7.26
N ASN A 14 -12.04 0.27 7.76
CA ASN A 14 -12.82 -0.41 8.79
C ASN A 14 -12.88 0.40 10.09
N LEU A 15 -11.76 1.03 10.49
CA LEU A 15 -11.69 1.88 11.66
C LEU A 15 -12.61 3.09 11.54
N SER A 16 -12.59 3.75 10.38
CA SER A 16 -13.45 4.91 10.11
C SER A 16 -14.92 4.59 10.20
N LEU A 17 -15.33 3.47 9.60
CA LEU A 17 -16.72 3.01 9.63
C LEU A 17 -17.16 2.61 11.04
N ALA A 18 -16.30 1.89 11.78
CA ALA A 18 -16.60 1.48 13.15
C ALA A 18 -16.79 2.69 14.06
N LEU A 19 -15.85 3.65 14.06
CA LEU A 19 -15.92 4.83 14.91
C LEU A 19 -17.07 5.76 14.54
N ALA A 20 -17.35 5.95 13.26
CA ALA A 20 -18.51 6.73 12.83
C ALA A 20 -19.83 6.07 13.26
N SER A 21 -19.95 4.73 13.16
CA SER A 21 -21.16 4.02 13.62
C SER A 21 -21.35 4.10 15.14
N GLU A 22 -20.29 4.35 15.89
CA GLU A 22 -20.29 4.53 17.35
C GLU A 22 -20.45 5.99 17.78
N GLY A 23 -20.68 6.92 16.83
CA GLY A 23 -21.02 8.30 17.10
C GLY A 23 -19.84 9.28 17.12
N ALA A 24 -18.64 8.88 16.72
CA ALA A 24 -17.55 9.83 16.48
C ALA A 24 -17.81 10.66 15.22
N ASP A 25 -17.36 11.91 15.21
CA ASP A 25 -17.29 12.76 14.03
C ASP A 25 -15.96 12.46 13.31
N VAL A 26 -16.03 11.69 12.24
CA VAL A 26 -14.85 11.12 11.57
C VAL A 26 -14.60 11.81 10.24
N THR A 27 -13.40 12.36 10.06
CA THR A 27 -12.90 12.76 8.75
C THR A 27 -11.86 11.74 8.27
N VAL A 28 -12.06 11.18 7.07
CA VAL A 28 -11.11 10.26 6.45
C VAL A 28 -10.41 10.94 5.30
N SER A 29 -9.08 11.03 5.37
CA SER A 29 -8.25 11.52 4.26
C SER A 29 -7.77 10.35 3.41
N VAL A 30 -8.04 10.39 2.10
CA VAL A 30 -7.60 9.39 1.11
C VAL A 30 -6.96 10.08 -0.08
N VAL A 31 -5.92 9.47 -0.66
CA VAL A 31 -5.14 10.09 -1.74
C VAL A 31 -5.77 9.84 -3.13
N SER A 32 -6.47 8.73 -3.33
CA SER A 32 -6.96 8.29 -4.63
C SER A 32 -8.48 8.28 -4.74
N GLU A 33 -8.99 8.56 -5.94
CA GLU A 33 -10.42 8.41 -6.29
C GLU A 33 -10.95 7.01 -5.93
N LEU A 34 -10.13 5.97 -6.13
CA LEU A 34 -10.51 4.60 -5.80
C LEU A 34 -10.80 4.42 -4.30
N GLY A 35 -9.95 4.99 -3.43
CA GLY A 35 -10.18 4.99 -1.97
C GLY A 35 -11.46 5.74 -1.60
N THR A 36 -11.74 6.83 -2.31
CA THR A 36 -12.97 7.60 -2.17
C THR A 36 -14.20 6.80 -2.60
N GLU A 37 -14.17 6.10 -3.74
CA GLU A 37 -15.26 5.26 -4.24
C GLU A 37 -15.56 4.10 -3.29
N GLU A 38 -14.54 3.44 -2.76
CA GLU A 38 -14.70 2.37 -1.78
C GLU A 38 -15.38 2.84 -0.49
N LEU A 39 -15.06 4.05 -0.02
CA LEU A 39 -15.70 4.65 1.15
C LEU A 39 -17.13 5.12 0.86
N LYS A 40 -17.38 5.71 -0.31
CA LYS A 40 -18.72 6.20 -0.72
C LYS A 40 -19.79 5.13 -0.71
N GLN A 41 -19.44 3.87 -0.93
CA GLN A 41 -20.38 2.75 -0.85
C GLN A 41 -20.97 2.57 0.57
N TYR A 42 -20.30 3.09 1.59
CA TYR A 42 -20.68 2.98 3.00
C TYR A 42 -21.18 4.31 3.61
N THR A 43 -21.19 5.40 2.84
CA THR A 43 -21.63 6.72 3.32
C THR A 43 -23.15 6.80 3.44
N GLY A 44 -23.64 6.33 4.57
CA GLY A 44 -25.01 6.60 5.05
C GLY A 44 -25.00 7.26 6.43
N ALA A 45 -23.82 7.57 6.97
CA ALA A 45 -23.66 8.19 8.28
C ALA A 45 -23.36 9.69 8.11
N ASP A 46 -24.18 10.55 8.71
CA ASP A 46 -24.05 12.02 8.65
C ASP A 46 -22.75 12.55 9.32
N ASN A 47 -22.04 11.68 10.05
CA ASN A 47 -20.83 11.98 10.82
C ASN A 47 -19.54 11.39 10.20
N LEU A 48 -19.56 11.00 8.92
CA LEU A 48 -18.39 10.56 8.17
C LEU A 48 -18.13 11.48 6.98
N THR A 49 -17.02 12.21 7.03
CA THR A 49 -16.57 13.13 5.96
C THR A 49 -15.36 12.51 5.25
N ILE A 50 -15.31 12.63 3.92
CA ILE A 50 -14.18 12.15 3.10
C ILE A 50 -13.42 13.36 2.55
N ALA A 51 -12.13 13.45 2.83
CA ALA A 51 -11.21 14.44 2.28
C ALA A 51 -10.28 13.77 1.25
N GLU A 52 -10.38 14.16 -0.01
CA GLU A 52 -9.64 13.54 -1.12
C GLU A 52 -8.37 14.33 -1.48
N GLY A 53 -7.40 13.63 -2.05
CA GLY A 53 -6.18 14.17 -2.63
C GLY A 53 -4.97 14.19 -1.68
N PRO A 54 -3.77 14.34 -2.26
CA PRO A 54 -2.54 14.41 -1.49
C PRO A 54 -2.54 15.64 -0.59
N LYS A 55 -1.92 15.53 0.59
CA LYS A 55 -1.80 16.59 1.59
C LYS A 55 -0.34 16.81 1.95
N ASP A 56 0.09 18.06 1.95
CA ASP A 56 1.36 18.44 2.55
C ASP A 56 1.21 18.69 4.06
N VAL A 57 2.30 19.09 4.73
CA VAL A 57 2.31 19.32 6.18
C VAL A 57 1.37 20.45 6.60
N ASP A 58 1.29 21.53 5.81
CA ASP A 58 0.48 22.70 6.14
C ASP A 58 -1.01 22.41 5.92
N ASP A 59 -1.35 21.66 4.86
CA ASP A 59 -2.70 21.11 4.65
C ASP A 59 -3.14 20.27 5.85
N ILE A 60 -2.26 19.36 6.32
CA ILE A 60 -2.55 18.47 7.46
C ILE A 60 -2.70 19.28 8.74
N CYS A 61 -1.86 20.28 9.00
CA CYS A 61 -2.02 21.17 10.16
C CYS A 61 -3.40 21.83 10.16
N SER A 62 -3.83 22.34 9.01
CA SER A 62 -5.16 22.96 8.88
C SER A 62 -6.29 21.95 9.13
N MET A 63 -6.14 20.71 8.68
CA MET A 63 -7.10 19.64 8.93
C MET A 63 -7.16 19.21 10.41
N LEU A 64 -6.08 19.38 11.15
CA LEU A 64 -5.98 19.05 12.58
C LEU A 64 -6.58 20.12 13.50
N GLU A 65 -6.97 21.29 12.98
CA GLU A 65 -7.61 22.34 13.78
C GLU A 65 -8.94 21.85 14.39
N GLY A 66 -9.00 21.80 15.72
CA GLY A 66 -10.19 21.36 16.46
C GLY A 66 -10.47 19.85 16.37
N VAL A 67 -9.49 19.06 15.96
CA VAL A 67 -9.50 17.58 16.00
C VAL A 67 -8.98 17.11 17.35
N ASP A 68 -9.65 16.12 17.94
CA ASP A 68 -9.29 15.57 19.25
C ASP A 68 -8.21 14.48 19.14
N LEU A 69 -8.21 13.73 18.01
CA LEU A 69 -7.29 12.62 17.76
C LEU A 69 -6.99 12.44 16.28
N CYS A 70 -5.73 12.26 15.96
CA CYS A 70 -5.24 11.89 14.63
C CYS A 70 -4.88 10.40 14.59
N VAL A 71 -5.29 9.70 13.54
CA VAL A 71 -4.91 8.31 13.31
C VAL A 71 -4.26 8.17 11.94
N ASP A 72 -3.01 7.70 11.93
CA ASP A 72 -2.33 7.30 10.69
C ASP A 72 -2.55 5.81 10.43
N ALA A 73 -3.44 5.50 9.50
CA ALA A 73 -3.72 4.17 9.00
C ALA A 73 -3.32 4.04 7.50
N THR A 74 -2.29 4.79 7.09
CA THR A 74 -1.76 4.72 5.73
C THR A 74 -0.98 3.44 5.49
N HIS A 75 -0.69 3.15 4.22
CA HIS A 75 0.10 1.97 3.86
C HIS A 75 1.54 2.08 4.40
N PRO A 76 2.16 1.00 4.92
CA PRO A 76 3.53 1.02 5.45
C PRO A 76 4.59 1.65 4.53
N TYR A 77 4.42 1.48 3.22
CA TYR A 77 5.32 2.09 2.23
C TYR A 77 4.98 3.55 1.86
N ALA A 78 4.02 4.16 2.53
CA ALA A 78 3.66 5.57 2.32
C ALA A 78 4.48 6.51 3.22
N VAL A 79 5.80 6.31 3.30
CA VAL A 79 6.72 6.97 4.23
C VAL A 79 6.57 8.50 4.23
N ILE A 80 6.48 9.12 3.06
CA ILE A 80 6.39 10.59 2.94
C ILE A 80 5.14 11.12 3.65
N VAL A 81 3.97 10.53 3.43
CA VAL A 81 2.73 11.00 4.06
C VAL A 81 2.73 10.70 5.57
N THR A 82 3.27 9.57 6.00
CA THR A 82 3.46 9.26 7.43
C THR A 82 4.35 10.31 8.11
N ASP A 83 5.44 10.73 7.47
CA ASP A 83 6.31 11.78 7.99
C ASP A 83 5.60 13.15 8.02
N ASN A 84 4.83 13.49 7.00
CA ASN A 84 4.03 14.71 6.99
C ASN A 84 3.00 14.73 8.13
N ILE A 85 2.31 13.60 8.36
CA ILE A 85 1.33 13.46 9.45
C ILE A 85 2.01 13.63 10.82
N ARG A 86 3.17 12.99 11.02
CA ARG A 86 3.93 13.11 12.27
C ARG A 86 4.34 14.55 12.52
N GLN A 87 4.93 15.24 11.52
CA GLN A 87 5.32 16.64 11.63
C GLN A 87 4.13 17.56 11.93
N ALA A 88 2.99 17.35 11.29
CA ALA A 88 1.79 18.14 11.52
C ALA A 88 1.21 17.90 12.93
N ALA A 89 1.16 16.66 13.38
CA ALA A 89 0.72 16.32 14.74
C ALA A 89 1.63 16.95 15.81
N GLU A 90 2.96 16.93 15.61
CA GLU A 90 3.92 17.61 16.49
C GLU A 90 3.71 19.13 16.53
N ARG A 91 3.46 19.76 15.37
CA ARG A 91 3.23 21.22 15.28
C ARG A 91 1.93 21.67 15.92
N THR A 92 0.88 20.85 15.82
CA THR A 92 -0.46 21.18 16.34
C THR A 92 -0.70 20.71 17.77
N GLY A 93 0.14 19.77 18.26
CA GLY A 93 -0.02 19.14 19.58
C GLY A 93 -1.16 18.13 19.63
N VAL A 94 -1.73 17.73 18.50
CA VAL A 94 -2.78 16.71 18.43
C VAL A 94 -2.14 15.34 18.61
N GLU A 95 -2.75 14.52 19.47
CA GLU A 95 -2.28 13.14 19.70
C GLU A 95 -2.39 12.32 18.42
N LEU A 96 -1.30 11.59 18.09
CA LEU A 96 -1.20 10.74 16.91
C LEU A 96 -1.11 9.27 17.31
N LEU A 97 -1.99 8.45 16.76
CA LEU A 97 -1.89 6.99 16.82
C LEU A 97 -1.51 6.44 15.42
N ARG A 98 -0.55 5.52 15.38
CA ARG A 98 -0.20 4.79 14.14
C ARG A 98 -0.81 3.39 14.19
N VAL A 99 -1.61 3.06 13.16
CA VAL A 99 -2.11 1.69 12.96
C VAL A 99 -1.05 0.89 12.20
N THR A 100 -0.51 -0.13 12.83
CA THR A 100 0.37 -1.10 12.16
C THR A 100 -0.43 -2.34 11.76
N ARG A 101 -0.03 -2.97 10.68
CA ARG A 101 -0.57 -4.27 10.29
C ARG A 101 0.15 -5.36 11.05
N ALA A 102 -0.58 -6.38 11.46
CA ALA A 102 0.03 -7.64 11.90
C ALA A 102 1.01 -8.13 10.81
N GLU A 103 2.17 -8.60 11.25
CA GLU A 103 3.18 -9.19 10.37
C GLU A 103 2.53 -10.26 9.48
N ALA A 104 2.91 -10.29 8.20
CA ALA A 104 2.56 -11.43 7.36
C ALA A 104 3.18 -12.68 8.03
N ASP A 105 2.43 -13.78 8.10
CA ASP A 105 2.91 -15.04 8.68
C ASP A 105 4.36 -15.29 8.20
N GLU A 106 5.32 -15.23 9.12
CA GLU A 106 6.75 -15.49 8.84
C GLU A 106 6.97 -16.86 8.16
N THR A 107 6.01 -17.78 8.32
CA THR A 107 5.99 -19.09 7.67
C THR A 107 5.96 -19.01 6.14
N ALA A 108 5.47 -17.91 5.55
CA ALA A 108 5.48 -17.72 4.09
C ALA A 108 6.86 -17.31 3.55
N CYS A 109 7.75 -16.78 4.39
CA CYS A 109 9.09 -16.29 3.98
C CYS A 109 10.21 -17.34 4.17
N SER A 110 9.94 -18.50 4.79
CA SER A 110 10.96 -19.51 5.07
C SER A 110 11.25 -20.47 3.90
N ASP A 111 10.55 -20.34 2.78
CA ASP A 111 10.63 -21.28 1.67
C ASP A 111 11.71 -20.94 0.65
N ALA A 112 12.32 -22.00 0.08
CA ALA A 112 13.30 -21.90 -0.99
C ALA A 112 12.74 -21.10 -2.18
N GLY A 113 13.48 -20.08 -2.63
CA GLY A 113 13.11 -19.23 -3.76
C GLY A 113 12.69 -17.80 -3.42
N ILE A 114 12.65 -17.42 -2.13
CA ILE A 114 12.45 -16.03 -1.69
C ILE A 114 13.81 -15.35 -1.50
N ILE A 115 13.94 -14.16 -2.08
CA ILE A 115 15.11 -13.29 -1.97
C ILE A 115 14.64 -11.97 -1.35
N ILE A 116 15.11 -11.65 -0.16
CA ILE A 116 14.77 -10.39 0.50
C ILE A 116 15.58 -9.24 -0.09
N ALA A 117 14.93 -8.11 -0.34
CA ALA A 117 15.53 -6.86 -0.77
C ALA A 117 15.19 -5.74 0.21
N ALA A 118 16.15 -4.85 0.47
CA ALA A 118 15.97 -3.73 1.38
C ALA A 118 15.05 -2.64 0.80
N ASP A 119 15.17 -2.40 -0.51
CA ASP A 119 14.46 -1.35 -1.22
C ASP A 119 14.29 -1.68 -2.71
N PRO A 120 13.59 -0.85 -3.52
CA PRO A 120 13.43 -1.08 -4.95
C PRO A 120 14.75 -1.13 -5.74
N ALA A 121 15.79 -0.42 -5.33
CA ALA A 121 17.07 -0.42 -6.03
C ALA A 121 17.81 -1.75 -5.78
N ASP A 122 17.86 -2.21 -4.53
CA ASP A 122 18.41 -3.52 -4.18
C ASP A 122 17.64 -4.66 -4.86
N ALA A 123 16.30 -4.55 -4.96
CA ALA A 123 15.48 -5.51 -5.69
C ALA A 123 15.83 -5.54 -7.20
N ALA A 124 16.07 -4.37 -7.80
CA ALA A 124 16.48 -4.28 -9.20
C ALA A 124 17.86 -4.92 -9.44
N GLU A 125 18.85 -4.67 -8.59
CA GLU A 125 20.18 -5.27 -8.72
C GLU A 125 20.13 -6.82 -8.58
N LYS A 126 19.32 -7.33 -7.64
CA LYS A 126 19.10 -8.77 -7.49
C LYS A 126 18.40 -9.37 -8.72
N ALA A 127 17.38 -8.69 -9.26
CA ALA A 127 16.69 -9.14 -10.47
C ALA A 127 17.64 -9.13 -11.68
N LYS A 128 18.50 -8.10 -11.80
CA LYS A 128 19.52 -8.01 -12.85
C LYS A 128 20.49 -9.18 -12.82
N ALA A 129 20.89 -9.61 -11.63
CA ALA A 129 21.78 -10.78 -11.46
C ALA A 129 21.10 -12.09 -11.88
N LEU A 130 19.79 -12.22 -11.70
CA LEU A 130 19.01 -13.38 -12.14
C LEU A 130 18.74 -13.36 -13.65
N GLY A 131 18.57 -12.18 -14.23
CA GLY A 131 18.28 -11.99 -15.64
C GLY A 131 16.85 -12.38 -16.05
N GLY A 132 16.51 -12.08 -17.32
CA GLY A 132 15.24 -12.45 -17.93
C GLY A 132 14.09 -11.47 -17.63
N ARG A 133 12.84 -11.94 -17.74
CA ARG A 133 11.63 -11.08 -17.65
C ARG A 133 11.16 -10.93 -16.23
N VAL A 134 10.90 -9.68 -15.84
CA VAL A 134 10.59 -9.28 -14.46
C VAL A 134 9.13 -8.86 -14.34
N LEU A 135 8.33 -9.59 -13.56
CA LEU A 135 6.99 -9.15 -13.17
C LEU A 135 7.09 -8.21 -11.97
N LEU A 136 6.74 -6.94 -12.16
CA LEU A 136 6.74 -5.92 -11.12
C LEU A 136 5.34 -5.79 -10.51
N THR A 137 5.20 -6.11 -9.23
CA THR A 137 3.93 -6.00 -8.49
C THR A 137 4.01 -5.00 -7.34
N THR A 138 4.93 -4.03 -7.43
CA THR A 138 5.21 -3.00 -6.43
C THR A 138 4.41 -1.71 -6.61
N GLY A 139 3.58 -1.64 -7.66
CA GLY A 139 2.84 -0.45 -8.08
C GLY A 139 3.67 0.48 -8.98
N SER A 140 3.11 1.64 -9.33
CA SER A 140 3.71 2.55 -10.33
C SER A 140 4.79 3.48 -9.77
N LYS A 141 4.83 3.72 -8.46
CA LYS A 141 5.75 4.69 -7.83
C LYS A 141 7.24 4.33 -8.00
N ASP A 142 7.56 3.03 -8.01
CA ASP A 142 8.94 2.55 -8.07
C ASP A 142 9.45 2.34 -9.52
N LEU A 143 8.58 2.48 -10.53
CA LEU A 143 8.93 2.26 -11.94
C LEU A 143 10.10 3.10 -12.43
N PRO A 144 10.27 4.38 -12.01
CA PRO A 144 11.46 5.16 -12.39
C PRO A 144 12.78 4.53 -11.94
N THR A 145 12.78 3.84 -10.79
CA THR A 145 13.97 3.12 -10.29
C THR A 145 14.26 1.89 -11.16
N TYR A 146 13.24 1.09 -11.43
CA TYR A 146 13.39 -0.11 -12.26
C TYR A 146 13.77 0.21 -13.71
N GLY A 147 13.15 1.22 -14.33
CA GLY A 147 13.46 1.64 -15.69
C GLY A 147 14.87 2.21 -15.89
N LYS A 148 15.50 2.70 -14.81
CA LYS A 148 16.90 3.15 -14.84
C LYS A 148 17.91 2.02 -14.67
N LEU A 149 17.57 0.98 -13.89
CA LEU A 149 18.50 -0.08 -13.47
C LEU A 149 18.38 -1.36 -14.29
N LEU A 150 17.22 -1.59 -14.91
CA LEU A 150 16.89 -2.77 -15.69
C LEU A 150 16.53 -2.38 -17.13
N ASP A 151 16.60 -3.33 -18.07
CA ASP A 151 16.13 -3.13 -19.43
C ASP A 151 14.59 -3.02 -19.45
N PRO A 152 14.01 -1.87 -19.86
CA PRO A 152 12.57 -1.68 -19.91
C PRO A 152 11.81 -2.70 -20.77
N GLU A 153 12.45 -3.26 -21.79
CA GLU A 153 11.89 -4.31 -22.66
C GLU A 153 11.61 -5.63 -21.89
N LEU A 154 12.28 -5.84 -20.77
CA LEU A 154 12.12 -7.03 -19.92
C LEU A 154 11.20 -6.80 -18.73
N LEU A 155 10.67 -5.58 -18.55
CA LEU A 155 9.81 -5.24 -17.41
C LEU A 155 8.34 -5.43 -17.77
N TYR A 156 7.62 -6.11 -16.90
CA TYR A 156 6.18 -6.37 -16.95
C TYR A 156 5.50 -5.80 -15.70
N PRO A 157 5.23 -4.48 -15.66
CA PRO A 157 4.57 -3.89 -14.51
C PRO A 157 3.09 -4.27 -14.44
N ARG A 158 2.65 -4.69 -13.27
CA ARG A 158 1.25 -4.81 -12.94
C ARG A 158 0.82 -3.62 -12.09
N VAL A 159 0.00 -2.77 -12.66
CA VAL A 159 -0.42 -1.48 -12.09
C VAL A 159 -1.95 -1.35 -12.06
N LEU A 160 -2.46 -0.37 -11.34
CA LEU A 160 -3.88 -0.01 -11.40
C LEU A 160 -4.23 0.54 -12.78
N PRO A 161 -5.47 0.31 -13.28
CA PRO A 161 -5.93 0.82 -14.58
C PRO A 161 -6.29 2.32 -14.52
N LEU A 162 -5.33 3.14 -14.09
CA LEU A 162 -5.42 4.60 -13.95
C LEU A 162 -4.46 5.25 -14.94
N SER A 163 -4.87 6.38 -15.53
CA SER A 163 -4.05 7.12 -16.51
C SER A 163 -2.66 7.43 -15.97
N GLN A 164 -2.55 7.91 -14.74
CA GLN A 164 -1.27 8.18 -14.07
C GLN A 164 -0.37 6.94 -13.92
N SER A 165 -0.96 5.74 -13.79
CA SER A 165 -0.18 4.50 -13.69
C SER A 165 0.39 4.08 -15.04
N ILE A 166 -0.37 4.28 -16.12
CA ILE A 166 0.08 4.03 -17.50
C ILE A 166 1.18 5.03 -17.85
N GLU A 167 0.97 6.33 -17.60
CA GLU A 167 1.96 7.37 -17.81
C GLU A 167 3.27 7.10 -17.06
N ALA A 168 3.20 6.59 -15.83
CA ALA A 168 4.40 6.19 -15.10
C ALA A 168 5.17 5.03 -15.78
N CYS A 169 4.46 4.09 -16.41
CA CYS A 169 5.08 3.03 -17.20
C CYS A 169 5.76 3.59 -18.45
N GLU A 170 5.09 4.51 -19.18
CA GLU A 170 5.62 5.18 -20.36
C GLU A 170 6.88 5.99 -20.03
N ASN A 171 6.84 6.77 -18.96
CA ASN A 171 7.96 7.57 -18.46
C ASN A 171 9.16 6.70 -18.00
N ALA A 172 8.91 5.45 -17.59
CA ALA A 172 9.95 4.47 -17.32
C ALA A 172 10.48 3.75 -18.57
N GLY A 173 9.99 4.10 -19.77
CA GLY A 173 10.39 3.52 -21.05
C GLY A 173 9.82 2.12 -21.32
N ILE A 174 8.81 1.68 -20.58
CA ILE A 174 8.26 0.33 -20.66
C ILE A 174 7.30 0.25 -21.86
N PRO A 175 7.46 -0.74 -22.76
CA PRO A 175 6.56 -0.92 -23.90
C PRO A 175 5.12 -1.19 -23.47
N HIS A 176 4.14 -0.60 -24.15
CA HIS A 176 2.71 -0.78 -23.84
C HIS A 176 2.28 -2.24 -23.82
N ARG A 177 2.85 -3.08 -24.70
CA ARG A 177 2.57 -4.54 -24.73
C ARG A 177 2.95 -5.29 -23.45
N ASN A 178 3.81 -4.69 -22.62
CA ASN A 178 4.27 -5.27 -21.36
C ASN A 178 3.45 -4.77 -20.16
N ILE A 179 2.58 -3.75 -20.34
CA ILE A 179 1.84 -3.14 -19.26
C ILE A 179 0.61 -4.00 -18.93
N ILE A 180 0.49 -4.41 -17.66
CA ILE A 180 -0.64 -5.18 -17.14
C ILE A 180 -1.45 -4.27 -16.22
N ALA A 181 -2.44 -3.57 -16.79
CA ALA A 181 -3.28 -2.62 -16.05
C ALA A 181 -4.55 -3.32 -15.54
N ILE A 182 -4.53 -3.74 -14.26
CA ILE A 182 -5.62 -4.51 -13.65
C ILE A 182 -5.66 -4.27 -12.14
N GLN A 183 -6.88 -4.25 -11.57
CA GLN A 183 -7.10 -4.08 -10.14
C GLN A 183 -7.22 -5.44 -9.44
N GLY A 184 -6.47 -5.62 -8.32
CA GLY A 184 -6.54 -6.79 -7.45
C GLY A 184 -7.69 -6.76 -6.43
N PRO A 185 -7.72 -7.72 -5.50
CA PRO A 185 -6.72 -8.77 -5.28
C PRO A 185 -6.77 -9.89 -6.32
N PHE A 186 -5.70 -10.67 -6.42
CA PHE A 186 -5.54 -11.70 -7.45
C PHE A 186 -5.37 -13.08 -6.83
N SER A 187 -6.02 -14.09 -7.41
CA SER A 187 -5.82 -15.49 -7.02
C SER A 187 -4.45 -16.01 -7.43
N GLU A 188 -4.05 -17.14 -6.87
CA GLU A 188 -2.83 -17.85 -7.25
C GLU A 188 -2.88 -18.26 -8.74
N GLU A 189 -4.04 -18.72 -9.24
CA GLU A 189 -4.24 -19.15 -10.62
C GLU A 189 -3.98 -18.00 -11.61
N LEU A 190 -4.49 -16.79 -11.32
CA LEU A 190 -4.26 -15.64 -12.19
C LEU A 190 -2.78 -15.21 -12.15
N ASN A 191 -2.13 -15.24 -10.99
CA ASN A 191 -0.71 -14.97 -10.90
C ASN A 191 0.11 -15.98 -11.73
N LYS A 192 -0.20 -17.29 -11.67
CA LYS A 192 0.42 -18.33 -12.48
C LYS A 192 0.17 -18.13 -13.97
N ALA A 193 -1.06 -17.77 -14.36
CA ALA A 193 -1.39 -17.50 -15.75
C ALA A 193 -0.55 -16.35 -16.32
N ILE A 194 -0.39 -15.25 -15.58
CA ILE A 194 0.45 -14.11 -15.97
C ILE A 194 1.92 -14.53 -16.10
N ILE A 195 2.45 -15.27 -15.11
CA ILE A 195 3.84 -15.75 -15.13
C ILE A 195 4.10 -16.58 -16.39
N ASN A 196 3.22 -17.52 -16.71
CA ASN A 196 3.37 -18.41 -17.86
C ASN A 196 3.17 -17.69 -19.17
N GLU A 197 2.13 -16.85 -19.32
CA GLU A 197 1.82 -16.14 -20.57
C GLU A 197 2.94 -15.21 -21.02
N TYR A 198 3.51 -14.48 -20.07
CA TYR A 198 4.60 -13.53 -20.37
C TYR A 198 6.00 -14.14 -20.23
N ASN A 199 6.11 -15.45 -19.93
CA ASN A 199 7.38 -16.13 -19.67
C ASN A 199 8.24 -15.40 -18.64
N ILE A 200 7.62 -15.04 -17.52
CA ILE A 200 8.28 -14.35 -16.41
C ILE A 200 9.28 -15.27 -15.74
N THR A 201 10.47 -14.76 -15.46
CA THR A 201 11.56 -15.50 -14.81
C THR A 201 11.81 -15.09 -13.37
N VAL A 202 11.35 -13.92 -12.96
CA VAL A 202 11.44 -13.40 -11.60
C VAL A 202 10.28 -12.48 -11.29
N LEU A 203 9.75 -12.54 -10.08
CA LEU A 203 8.72 -11.63 -9.60
C LEU A 203 9.32 -10.70 -8.53
N ILE A 204 9.05 -9.38 -8.63
CA ILE A 204 9.35 -8.42 -7.54
C ILE A 204 8.03 -8.00 -6.89
N THR A 205 7.95 -8.11 -5.58
CA THR A 205 6.78 -7.71 -4.80
C THR A 205 7.20 -7.01 -3.51
N LYS A 206 6.23 -6.33 -2.88
CA LYS A 206 6.35 -5.82 -1.51
C LYS A 206 5.69 -6.81 -0.56
N GLU A 207 6.16 -6.85 0.67
CA GLU A 207 5.51 -7.57 1.75
C GLU A 207 4.20 -6.85 2.13
N SER A 208 3.11 -7.18 1.44
CA SER A 208 1.84 -6.45 1.53
C SER A 208 0.79 -7.11 2.43
N GLY A 209 1.15 -8.18 3.13
CA GLY A 209 0.22 -8.94 3.99
C GLY A 209 -0.91 -9.65 3.20
N LYS A 210 -1.87 -10.23 3.92
CA LYS A 210 -3.01 -10.98 3.33
C LYS A 210 -3.87 -10.12 2.39
N ALA A 211 -4.19 -8.89 2.78
CA ALA A 211 -5.00 -7.97 1.97
C ALA A 211 -4.36 -7.61 0.62
N GLY A 212 -3.03 -7.64 0.52
CA GLY A 212 -2.29 -7.38 -0.72
C GLY A 212 -2.05 -8.61 -1.60
N GLY A 213 -2.61 -9.78 -1.24
CA GLY A 213 -2.42 -11.04 -1.98
C GLY A 213 -0.96 -11.50 -2.01
N PHE A 214 -0.21 -11.28 -0.92
CA PHE A 214 1.20 -11.65 -0.83
C PHE A 214 1.37 -13.17 -0.95
N GLY A 215 0.62 -13.95 -0.16
CA GLY A 215 0.67 -15.41 -0.17
C GLY A 215 0.38 -16.02 -1.54
N GLU A 216 -0.63 -15.50 -2.25
CA GLU A 216 -1.02 -15.94 -3.60
C GLU A 216 0.11 -15.74 -4.61
N LYS A 217 0.84 -14.62 -4.51
CA LYS A 217 2.01 -14.33 -5.37
C LYS A 217 3.16 -15.29 -5.10
N ILE A 218 3.48 -15.53 -3.83
CA ILE A 218 4.57 -16.44 -3.44
C ILE A 218 4.27 -17.88 -3.87
N ARG A 219 3.05 -18.38 -3.60
CA ARG A 219 2.65 -19.72 -4.04
C ARG A 219 2.66 -19.88 -5.56
N ALA A 220 2.26 -18.83 -6.29
CA ALA A 220 2.34 -18.83 -7.76
C ALA A 220 3.80 -18.93 -8.24
N CYS A 221 4.73 -18.19 -7.64
CA CYS A 221 6.16 -18.28 -7.97
C CYS A 221 6.71 -19.69 -7.68
N GLN A 222 6.41 -20.26 -6.52
CA GLN A 222 6.80 -21.63 -6.15
C GLN A 222 6.26 -22.66 -7.14
N SER A 223 4.97 -22.57 -7.48
CA SER A 223 4.33 -23.47 -8.44
C SER A 223 4.92 -23.37 -9.85
N CYS A 224 5.40 -22.19 -10.25
CA CYS A 224 6.04 -21.95 -11.55
C CYS A 224 7.57 -22.15 -11.52
N GLY A 225 8.17 -22.42 -10.36
CA GLY A 225 9.61 -22.62 -10.22
C GLY A 225 10.46 -21.38 -10.47
N ILE A 226 9.92 -20.19 -10.21
CA ILE A 226 10.63 -18.91 -10.35
C ILE A 226 10.90 -18.26 -8.98
N PRO A 227 12.00 -17.53 -8.80
CA PRO A 227 12.26 -16.79 -7.57
C PRO A 227 11.33 -15.59 -7.42
N ALA A 228 11.02 -15.25 -6.16
CA ALA A 228 10.36 -14.02 -5.76
C ALA A 228 11.33 -13.13 -4.99
N ILE A 229 11.52 -11.89 -5.45
CA ILE A 229 12.25 -10.86 -4.71
C ILE A 229 11.22 -10.06 -3.92
N VAL A 230 11.35 -10.07 -2.61
CA VAL A 230 10.44 -9.43 -1.67
C VAL A 230 11.12 -8.21 -1.05
N ILE A 231 10.60 -7.03 -1.34
CA ILE A 231 11.05 -5.81 -0.66
C ILE A 231 10.49 -5.85 0.75
N ALA A 232 11.40 -5.87 1.73
CA ALA A 232 11.07 -5.89 3.14
C ALA A 232 10.20 -4.69 3.51
N ARG A 233 9.29 -4.89 4.46
CA ARG A 233 8.52 -3.81 5.04
C ARG A 233 9.45 -2.93 5.89
N PRO A 234 9.35 -1.59 5.80
CA PRO A 234 9.98 -0.73 6.80
C PRO A 234 9.51 -1.12 8.20
N GLU A 235 10.42 -1.18 9.16
CA GLU A 235 10.04 -1.34 10.56
C GLU A 235 9.16 -0.17 10.99
N GLU A 236 8.00 -0.46 11.55
CA GLU A 236 7.03 0.54 11.99
C GLU A 236 6.74 0.34 13.47
N GLU A 237 6.88 1.40 14.25
CA GLU A 237 6.34 1.45 15.60
C GLU A 237 4.87 1.91 15.54
N GLY A 238 3.99 1.20 16.24
CA GLY A 238 2.57 1.53 16.27
C GLY A 238 1.74 0.47 16.98
N LEU A 239 0.43 0.61 16.88
CA LEU A 239 -0.55 -0.23 17.55
C LEU A 239 -1.32 -1.06 16.52
N THR A 240 -1.79 -2.21 16.92
CA THR A 240 -2.69 -3.02 16.10
C THR A 240 -4.03 -2.30 15.89
N TYR A 241 -4.80 -2.73 14.90
CA TYR A 241 -6.15 -2.23 14.65
C TYR A 241 -7.03 -2.31 15.91
N GLU A 242 -6.99 -3.44 16.60
CA GLU A 242 -7.78 -3.71 17.81
C GLU A 242 -7.40 -2.77 18.96
N GLU A 243 -6.11 -2.53 19.15
CA GLU A 243 -5.62 -1.61 20.20
C GLU A 243 -6.02 -0.15 19.90
N VAL A 244 -5.87 0.30 18.64
CA VAL A 244 -6.29 1.66 18.24
C VAL A 244 -7.80 1.82 18.40
N LEU A 245 -8.60 0.85 17.98
CA LEU A 245 -10.05 0.89 18.14
C LEU A 245 -10.45 0.93 19.63
N ALA A 246 -9.78 0.17 20.47
CA ALA A 246 -10.04 0.16 21.92
C ALA A 246 -9.70 1.51 22.56
N LEU A 247 -8.55 2.11 22.21
CA LEU A 247 -8.15 3.43 22.71
C LEU A 247 -9.12 4.55 22.24
N CYS A 248 -9.55 4.52 20.99
CA CYS A 248 -10.53 5.48 20.49
C CYS A 248 -11.85 5.38 21.29
N ARG A 249 -12.34 4.17 21.54
CA ARG A 249 -13.56 3.92 22.34
C ARG A 249 -13.43 4.39 23.79
N GLU A 250 -12.25 4.24 24.37
CA GLU A 250 -11.99 4.74 25.73
C GLU A 250 -12.05 6.28 25.79
N LYS A 251 -11.46 6.95 24.79
CA LYS A 251 -11.46 8.41 24.70
C LYS A 251 -12.83 9.02 24.34
N MET A 252 -13.74 8.23 23.77
CA MET A 252 -15.11 8.64 23.43
C MET A 252 -16.08 8.59 24.62
N LYS A 253 -15.70 7.96 25.75
CA LYS A 253 -16.50 7.87 26.97
C LYS A 253 -16.45 9.14 27.79
#